data_471615ee21e5e39ce1e3846d66976858
#
_entry.id   471615ee21e5e39ce1e3846d66976858
#
_cell.length_a   1.000
_cell.length_b   1.000
_cell.length_c   1.000
_cell.angle_alpha   90.00
_cell.angle_beta   90.00
_cell.angle_gamma   90.00
#
_symmetry.space_group_name_H-M   'P 1'
#
loop_
_entity.id
_entity.type
_entity.pdbx_description
1 polymer ?
#
loop_
_entity_poly.entity_id
_entity_poly.type
_entity_poly.pdbx_seq_one_letter_code
_entity_poly.pdbx_strand_id
1 'polypeptide(L)'
;MLFKISTIAFALVASVSAHMAMIEPCTRFTPNGKNCPALPAGQSFDYNMKNPLGYNQVLCKYTTPYATPVATWTAGQSITTSFEAGGAAHGGGHVQFSLSYDGGKTFVVIHEVLKHAFFNGPSNGNAATVLSYTFTLPANVPASNSAIFAWTWVNAIGNREFYMNCADVAIKSSSTSFTGKQMTIANHQGYPEIPEFNGNYDTGIEHYINAPKITVTGYGSVPGGGNNGNNTLAPVPHVPQTPTVSVPPVVKPTPIEEEKPVSNVVPVPSYVPSPVPPVPSPVVSVPPVPQPTSPPTNSGCTHGTQTCNADGAGFKVC
;
A
#
# COMPACT_ATOMS: atom_id res chain seq x y z
N MET A 1 58.55 4.64 20.73
CA MET A 1 57.17 4.19 20.98
C MET A 1 56.30 4.74 19.89
N LEU A 2 55.91 3.94 18.87
CA LEU A 2 55.00 4.33 17.82
C LEU A 2 53.57 3.93 18.23
N PHE A 3 52.70 4.90 18.47
CA PHE A 3 51.25 4.67 18.66
C PHE A 3 50.62 4.38 17.30
N LYS A 4 50.13 3.17 17.11
CA LYS A 4 49.24 2.83 15.96
C LYS A 4 47.85 3.33 16.30
N ILE A 5 47.39 4.39 15.61
CA ILE A 5 46.00 4.86 15.64
C ILE A 5 45.21 3.93 14.73
N SER A 6 44.39 3.07 15.33
CA SER A 6 43.46 2.19 14.62
C SER A 6 42.16 3.02 14.33
N THR A 7 41.98 3.42 13.09
CA THR A 7 40.78 4.06 12.61
C THR A 7 39.65 3.03 12.54
N ILE A 8 38.71 3.09 13.47
CA ILE A 8 37.46 2.30 13.41
C ILE A 8 36.54 3.02 12.44
N ALA A 9 36.36 2.48 11.25
CA ALA A 9 35.34 2.94 10.31
C ALA A 9 33.96 2.50 10.83
N PHE A 10 33.17 3.44 11.33
CA PHE A 10 31.75 3.22 11.59
C PHE A 10 31.03 3.15 10.23
N ALA A 11 30.66 1.95 9.82
CA ALA A 11 29.72 1.78 8.73
C ALA A 11 28.35 2.27 9.23
N LEU A 12 27.90 3.43 8.76
CA LEU A 12 26.51 3.83 8.89
C LEU A 12 25.66 2.82 8.11
N VAL A 13 25.04 1.88 8.81
CA VAL A 13 23.95 1.09 8.27
C VAL A 13 22.77 2.04 8.13
N ALA A 14 22.57 2.58 6.93
CA ALA A 14 21.33 3.26 6.60
C ALA A 14 20.20 2.22 6.75
N SER A 15 19.39 2.36 7.78
CA SER A 15 18.15 1.60 7.93
C SER A 15 17.26 2.01 6.76
N VAL A 16 17.25 1.20 5.70
CA VAL A 16 16.26 1.36 4.63
C VAL A 16 14.92 1.03 5.29
N SER A 17 14.13 2.08 5.54
CA SER A 17 12.75 1.89 5.98
C SER A 17 12.04 1.14 4.87
N ALA A 18 11.74 -0.13 5.12
CA ALA A 18 10.98 -0.95 4.18
C ALA A 18 9.55 -0.39 4.06
N HIS A 19 8.98 -0.46 2.85
CA HIS A 19 7.57 -0.27 2.56
C HIS A 19 7.11 1.17 2.28
N MET A 20 5.94 1.27 1.64
CA MET A 20 5.35 2.54 1.20
C MET A 20 4.22 2.98 2.15
N ALA A 21 4.06 4.30 2.33
CA ALA A 21 2.91 4.86 3.04
C ALA A 21 2.38 6.07 2.28
N MET A 22 1.05 6.17 2.18
CA MET A 22 0.38 7.34 1.65
C MET A 22 0.42 8.48 2.67
N ILE A 23 0.85 9.67 2.22
CA ILE A 23 0.95 10.89 3.06
C ILE A 23 -0.01 11.99 2.60
N GLU A 24 -0.57 11.88 1.40
CA GLU A 24 -1.55 12.81 0.85
C GLU A 24 -2.62 12.04 0.05
N PRO A 25 -3.90 12.17 0.38
CA PRO A 25 -4.41 12.88 1.56
C PRO A 25 -3.86 12.29 2.87
N CYS A 26 -3.89 13.10 3.95
CA CYS A 26 -3.43 12.65 5.27
C CYS A 26 -4.17 11.39 5.70
N THR A 27 -3.43 10.31 5.94
CA THR A 27 -4.01 9.05 6.41
C THR A 27 -4.21 9.04 7.92
N ARG A 28 -5.13 8.20 8.41
CA ARG A 28 -5.41 8.10 9.85
C ARG A 28 -4.14 7.82 10.64
N PHE A 29 -3.86 8.71 11.60
CA PHE A 29 -2.78 8.60 12.60
C PHE A 29 -1.35 8.58 12.06
N THR A 30 -1.16 8.96 10.79
CA THR A 30 0.20 9.09 10.24
C THR A 30 0.95 10.27 10.89
N PRO A 31 2.22 10.09 11.27
CA PRO A 31 3.05 11.21 11.76
C PRO A 31 3.52 12.13 10.63
N ASN A 32 3.57 11.64 9.39
CA ASN A 32 4.21 12.30 8.24
C ASN A 32 3.20 12.79 7.19
N GLY A 33 1.90 12.80 7.50
CA GLY A 33 0.87 13.23 6.55
C GLY A 33 0.89 14.73 6.30
N LYS A 34 0.40 15.13 5.12
CA LYS A 34 0.26 16.53 4.76
C LYS A 34 -1.10 17.06 5.21
N ASN A 35 -1.10 18.25 5.85
CA ASN A 35 -2.31 18.95 6.28
C ASN A 35 -3.25 18.09 7.16
N CYS A 36 -2.67 17.31 8.07
CA CYS A 36 -3.43 16.45 8.95
C CYS A 36 -4.17 17.28 10.02
N PRO A 37 -5.43 16.92 10.35
CA PRO A 37 -6.10 17.42 11.52
C PRO A 37 -5.39 16.98 12.81
N ALA A 38 -5.77 17.60 13.93
CA ALA A 38 -5.35 17.10 15.24
C ALA A 38 -5.84 15.65 15.44
N LEU A 39 -5.04 14.86 16.14
CA LEU A 39 -5.43 13.48 16.48
C LEU A 39 -6.70 13.49 17.31
N PRO A 40 -7.62 12.54 17.10
CA PRO A 40 -8.75 12.34 17.98
C PRO A 40 -8.30 12.05 19.42
N ALA A 41 -9.09 12.46 20.40
CA ALA A 41 -8.77 12.22 21.80
C ALA A 41 -8.50 10.74 22.09
N GLY A 42 -7.45 10.46 22.82
CA GLY A 42 -7.03 9.09 23.16
C GLY A 42 -6.31 8.34 22.06
N GLN A 43 -6.06 8.97 20.90
CA GLN A 43 -5.28 8.38 19.80
C GLN A 43 -3.83 8.89 19.83
N SER A 44 -2.91 8.10 19.27
CA SER A 44 -1.50 8.43 19.11
C SER A 44 -1.06 8.18 17.67
N PHE A 45 0.06 8.79 17.27
CA PHE A 45 0.63 8.54 15.96
C PHE A 45 1.07 7.08 15.79
N ASP A 46 0.84 6.53 14.61
CA ASP A 46 1.38 5.25 14.17
C ASP A 46 2.66 5.47 13.37
N TYR A 47 3.79 5.26 14.00
CA TYR A 47 5.11 5.33 13.34
C TYR A 47 5.38 4.13 12.42
N ASN A 48 4.49 3.14 12.40
CA ASN A 48 4.56 1.93 11.57
C ASN A 48 3.57 1.97 10.39
N MET A 49 3.18 3.15 9.92
CA MET A 49 2.23 3.30 8.81
C MET A 49 2.67 2.60 7.53
N LYS A 50 3.97 2.43 7.34
CA LYS A 50 4.55 1.71 6.20
C LYS A 50 4.41 0.20 6.29
N ASN A 51 4.17 -0.36 7.47
CA ASN A 51 4.04 -1.81 7.64
C ASN A 51 2.79 -2.34 6.93
N PRO A 52 2.84 -3.57 6.41
CA PRO A 52 1.66 -4.23 5.86
C PRO A 52 0.56 -4.33 6.92
N LEU A 53 -0.66 -4.52 6.46
CA LEU A 53 -1.77 -4.86 7.33
C LEU A 53 -1.50 -6.23 7.94
N GLY A 54 -1.49 -6.32 9.28
CA GLY A 54 -1.29 -7.58 9.98
C GLY A 54 -2.37 -8.60 9.60
N TYR A 55 -2.04 -9.87 9.58
CA TYR A 55 -2.92 -10.95 9.10
C TYR A 55 -4.35 -10.91 9.68
N ASN A 56 -4.49 -10.56 10.96
CA ASN A 56 -5.79 -10.44 11.66
C ASN A 56 -6.20 -8.97 11.91
N GLN A 57 -5.51 -8.01 11.34
CA GLN A 57 -5.78 -6.61 11.57
C GLN A 57 -6.98 -6.14 10.75
N VAL A 58 -7.81 -5.28 11.32
CA VAL A 58 -8.95 -4.70 10.60
C VAL A 58 -8.49 -3.84 9.43
N LEU A 59 -9.31 -3.78 8.39
CA LEU A 59 -9.06 -2.88 7.26
C LEU A 59 -8.86 -1.44 7.73
N CYS A 60 -8.04 -0.68 7.02
CA CYS A 60 -7.61 0.68 7.41
C CYS A 60 -6.70 0.74 8.65
N LYS A 61 -6.30 -0.35 9.27
CA LYS A 61 -5.60 -0.42 10.56
C LYS A 61 -6.39 0.19 11.72
N TYR A 62 -7.11 1.28 11.50
CA TYR A 62 -7.81 2.09 12.50
C TYR A 62 -9.23 2.36 12.08
N THR A 63 -10.17 2.18 13.00
CA THR A 63 -11.61 2.41 12.77
C THR A 63 -12.07 3.81 13.21
N THR A 64 -11.33 4.48 14.09
CA THR A 64 -11.65 5.84 14.55
C THR A 64 -11.32 6.87 13.48
N PRO A 65 -12.29 7.62 12.94
CA PRO A 65 -12.03 8.66 11.96
C PRO A 65 -11.44 9.92 12.60
N TYR A 66 -10.86 10.79 11.79
CA TYR A 66 -10.65 12.17 12.20
C TYR A 66 -11.98 12.90 12.41
N ALA A 67 -11.99 13.89 13.32
CA ALA A 67 -13.18 14.69 13.61
C ALA A 67 -13.67 15.49 12.38
N THR A 68 -12.76 15.83 11.48
CA THR A 68 -13.04 16.54 10.23
C THR A 68 -12.37 15.82 9.07
N PRO A 69 -13.00 15.82 7.87
CA PRO A 69 -12.36 15.30 6.67
C PRO A 69 -11.02 16.00 6.37
N VAL A 70 -10.02 15.22 5.99
CA VAL A 70 -8.69 15.72 5.62
C VAL A 70 -8.69 16.38 4.24
N ALA A 71 -9.69 16.08 3.42
CA ALA A 71 -9.90 16.69 2.10
C ALA A 71 -11.38 16.75 1.77
N THR A 72 -11.75 17.73 0.94
CA THR A 72 -13.09 17.81 0.33
C THR A 72 -12.91 17.80 -1.18
N TRP A 73 -13.49 16.80 -1.83
CA TRP A 73 -13.41 16.62 -3.27
C TRP A 73 -14.76 16.83 -3.94
N THR A 74 -14.74 17.24 -5.20
CA THR A 74 -15.93 17.28 -6.05
C THR A 74 -15.87 16.12 -7.03
N ALA A 75 -16.97 15.38 -7.19
CA ALA A 75 -17.06 14.31 -8.19
C ALA A 75 -16.69 14.85 -9.58
N GLY A 76 -15.87 14.12 -10.32
CA GLY A 76 -15.32 14.54 -11.61
C GLY A 76 -14.05 15.40 -11.53
N GLN A 77 -13.59 15.85 -10.36
CA GLN A 77 -12.34 16.59 -10.27
C GLN A 77 -11.11 15.65 -10.37
N SER A 78 -10.00 16.22 -10.80
CA SER A 78 -8.68 15.55 -10.69
C SER A 78 -8.19 15.62 -9.24
N ILE A 79 -7.77 14.48 -8.70
CA ILE A 79 -7.18 14.37 -7.36
C ILE A 79 -5.78 13.79 -7.48
N THR A 80 -4.92 14.18 -6.55
CA THR A 80 -3.54 13.68 -6.46
C THR A 80 -3.33 13.00 -5.11
N THR A 81 -2.69 11.85 -5.15
CA THR A 81 -2.19 11.15 -3.96
C THR A 81 -0.66 11.19 -3.95
N SER A 82 -0.05 11.26 -2.77
CA SER A 82 1.41 11.25 -2.64
C SER A 82 1.85 10.26 -1.59
N PHE A 83 3.03 9.70 -1.79
CA PHE A 83 3.65 8.69 -0.95
C PHE A 83 4.95 9.22 -0.34
N GLU A 84 5.28 8.71 0.84
CA GLU A 84 6.51 9.05 1.53
C GLU A 84 7.72 8.51 0.77
N ALA A 85 8.72 9.34 0.56
CA ALA A 85 9.96 8.94 -0.09
C ALA A 85 10.82 8.01 0.79
N GLY A 86 11.73 7.26 0.16
CA GLY A 86 12.69 6.42 0.87
C GLY A 86 12.13 5.10 1.40
N GLY A 87 10.89 4.75 1.02
CA GLY A 87 10.32 3.43 1.27
C GLY A 87 10.74 2.40 0.22
N ALA A 88 10.61 1.10 0.55
CA ALA A 88 10.84 0.01 -0.39
C ALA A 88 9.55 -0.30 -1.17
N ALA A 89 9.64 -0.19 -2.50
CA ALA A 89 8.52 -0.42 -3.42
C ALA A 89 8.45 -1.86 -3.98
N HIS A 90 9.32 -2.76 -3.50
CA HIS A 90 9.28 -4.20 -3.76
C HIS A 90 9.00 -4.60 -5.22
N GLY A 91 9.70 -3.97 -6.17
CA GLY A 91 9.55 -4.24 -7.58
C GLY A 91 8.22 -3.80 -8.19
N GLY A 92 7.36 -3.14 -7.46
CA GLY A 92 6.04 -2.74 -7.93
C GLY A 92 4.92 -3.61 -7.38
N GLY A 93 3.97 -3.96 -8.24
CA GLY A 93 2.79 -4.74 -7.88
C GLY A 93 1.48 -4.07 -8.26
N HIS A 94 0.40 -4.44 -7.58
CA HIS A 94 -0.95 -3.95 -7.87
C HIS A 94 -1.42 -2.97 -6.80
N VAL A 95 -1.82 -1.78 -7.23
CA VAL A 95 -2.39 -0.72 -6.38
C VAL A 95 -3.84 -0.46 -6.77
N GLN A 96 -4.70 -0.28 -5.78
CA GLN A 96 -6.04 0.25 -5.97
C GLN A 96 -6.28 1.46 -5.07
N PHE A 97 -7.08 2.39 -5.59
CA PHE A 97 -7.67 3.50 -4.85
C PHE A 97 -9.18 3.30 -4.82
N SER A 98 -9.76 3.37 -3.64
CA SER A 98 -11.14 2.98 -3.41
C SER A 98 -11.85 3.93 -2.45
N LEU A 99 -13.18 3.93 -2.49
CA LEU A 99 -14.03 4.66 -1.55
C LEU A 99 -14.91 3.70 -0.76
N SER A 100 -15.10 4.00 0.52
CA SER A 100 -16.11 3.36 1.36
C SER A 100 -17.10 4.39 1.87
N TYR A 101 -18.37 4.01 1.91
CA TYR A 101 -19.49 4.82 2.40
C TYR A 101 -20.19 4.21 3.60
N ASP A 102 -19.70 3.08 4.09
CA ASP A 102 -20.31 2.27 5.16
C ASP A 102 -19.37 2.06 6.36
N GLY A 103 -18.45 3.00 6.54
CA GLY A 103 -17.50 2.97 7.66
C GLY A 103 -16.35 1.98 7.48
N GLY A 104 -16.00 1.64 6.23
CA GLY A 104 -14.87 0.76 5.92
C GLY A 104 -15.22 -0.73 5.85
N LYS A 105 -16.49 -1.08 5.74
CA LYS A 105 -16.94 -2.48 5.59
C LYS A 105 -16.79 -2.95 4.13
N THR A 106 -17.18 -2.09 3.18
CA THR A 106 -17.02 -2.34 1.75
C THR A 106 -16.34 -1.17 1.06
N PHE A 107 -15.58 -1.45 0.01
CA PHE A 107 -14.83 -0.47 -0.76
C PHE A 107 -15.09 -0.66 -2.24
N VAL A 108 -15.46 0.42 -2.93
CA VAL A 108 -15.61 0.46 -4.39
C VAL A 108 -14.39 1.11 -5.02
N VAL A 109 -13.82 0.47 -6.01
CA VAL A 109 -12.63 0.95 -6.72
C VAL A 109 -12.97 2.16 -7.58
N ILE A 110 -12.14 3.20 -7.51
CA ILE A 110 -12.24 4.42 -8.31
C ILE A 110 -11.05 4.63 -9.25
N HIS A 111 -9.91 3.99 -8.95
CA HIS A 111 -8.72 4.02 -9.81
C HIS A 111 -7.80 2.82 -9.49
N GLU A 112 -7.06 2.36 -10.51
CA GLU A 112 -6.12 1.23 -10.38
C GLU A 112 -4.80 1.56 -11.06
N VAL A 113 -3.70 1.13 -10.43
CA VAL A 113 -2.37 1.08 -11.04
C VAL A 113 -1.87 -0.34 -10.90
N LEU A 114 -2.07 -1.13 -11.94
CA LEU A 114 -1.75 -2.55 -11.92
C LEU A 114 -0.36 -2.82 -12.48
N LYS A 115 0.26 -3.91 -12.04
CA LYS A 115 1.56 -4.45 -12.48
C LYS A 115 2.78 -3.71 -11.92
N HIS A 116 2.93 -2.42 -12.20
CA HIS A 116 4.18 -1.68 -11.98
C HIS A 116 4.01 -0.50 -11.01
N ALA A 117 3.16 -0.64 -9.98
CA ALA A 117 3.00 0.41 -8.99
C ALA A 117 4.36 0.93 -8.49
N PHE A 118 4.48 2.26 -8.33
CA PHE A 118 5.70 2.97 -7.93
C PHE A 118 6.85 2.99 -8.95
N PHE A 119 6.64 2.41 -10.16
CA PHE A 119 7.60 2.40 -11.25
C PHE A 119 6.94 2.74 -12.59
N ASN A 120 7.74 3.19 -13.57
CA ASN A 120 7.26 3.46 -14.92
C ASN A 120 7.27 2.21 -15.82
N GLY A 121 7.57 1.03 -15.28
CA GLY A 121 7.65 -0.25 -15.99
C GLY A 121 8.19 -1.34 -15.07
N PRO A 122 8.53 -2.52 -15.64
CA PRO A 122 9.08 -3.62 -14.86
C PRO A 122 10.31 -3.20 -14.05
N SER A 123 10.38 -3.59 -12.78
CA SER A 123 11.48 -3.27 -11.88
C SER A 123 11.68 -4.40 -10.85
N ASN A 124 12.95 -4.70 -10.55
CA ASN A 124 13.31 -5.56 -9.41
C ASN A 124 13.87 -4.74 -8.23
N GLY A 125 13.78 -3.41 -8.32
CA GLY A 125 14.33 -2.50 -7.32
C GLY A 125 13.36 -2.19 -6.17
N ASN A 126 13.93 -1.55 -5.13
CA ASN A 126 13.17 -1.05 -3.99
C ASN A 126 12.97 0.47 -4.02
N ALA A 127 13.82 1.21 -4.73
CA ALA A 127 13.70 2.66 -4.82
C ALA A 127 12.58 3.05 -5.79
N ALA A 128 11.46 3.53 -5.26
CA ALA A 128 10.32 4.00 -6.05
C ALA A 128 10.73 5.18 -6.96
N THR A 129 10.31 5.14 -8.22
CA THR A 129 10.49 6.24 -9.19
C THR A 129 9.21 7.06 -9.37
N VAL A 130 8.05 6.53 -8.94
CA VAL A 130 6.75 7.19 -8.95
C VAL A 130 6.25 7.30 -7.51
N LEU A 131 6.15 8.51 -6.98
CA LEU A 131 5.72 8.80 -5.61
C LEU A 131 4.40 9.56 -5.55
N SER A 132 3.74 9.75 -6.68
CA SER A 132 2.42 10.38 -6.72
C SER A 132 1.60 9.85 -7.90
N TYR A 133 0.28 9.82 -7.71
CA TYR A 133 -0.68 9.47 -8.74
C TYR A 133 -1.74 10.53 -8.83
N THR A 134 -1.99 11.02 -10.04
CA THR A 134 -3.07 11.97 -10.32
C THR A 134 -4.09 11.28 -11.22
N PHE A 135 -5.35 11.29 -10.80
CA PHE A 135 -6.45 10.67 -11.55
C PHE A 135 -7.75 11.42 -11.33
N THR A 136 -8.71 11.24 -12.24
CA THR A 136 -10.02 11.86 -12.14
C THR A 136 -10.94 11.03 -11.25
N LEU A 137 -11.49 11.64 -10.21
CA LEU A 137 -12.56 11.05 -9.41
C LEU A 137 -13.78 10.81 -10.31
N PRO A 138 -14.39 9.61 -10.34
CA PRO A 138 -15.54 9.38 -11.19
C PRO A 138 -16.64 10.41 -10.93
N ALA A 139 -17.24 10.95 -12.01
CA ALA A 139 -18.20 12.06 -11.93
C ALA A 139 -19.51 11.69 -11.22
N ASN A 140 -19.78 10.40 -11.08
CA ASN A 140 -20.99 9.86 -10.48
C ASN A 140 -20.78 9.18 -9.13
N VAL A 141 -19.65 9.41 -8.45
CA VAL A 141 -19.52 8.96 -7.04
C VAL A 141 -20.50 9.73 -6.16
N PRO A 142 -21.12 9.06 -5.16
CA PRO A 142 -22.13 9.71 -4.31
C PRO A 142 -21.53 10.79 -3.41
N ALA A 143 -22.35 11.77 -3.04
CA ALA A 143 -22.00 12.74 -2.01
C ALA A 143 -21.83 12.07 -0.64
N SER A 144 -20.86 12.55 0.15
CA SER A 144 -20.65 12.11 1.53
C SER A 144 -19.86 13.15 2.31
N ASN A 145 -20.19 13.34 3.59
CA ASN A 145 -19.39 14.14 4.51
C ASN A 145 -18.34 13.30 5.27
N SER A 146 -18.36 11.97 5.10
CA SER A 146 -17.57 11.02 5.88
C SER A 146 -17.20 9.76 5.09
N ALA A 147 -16.87 9.90 3.81
CA ALA A 147 -16.35 8.77 3.04
C ALA A 147 -14.93 8.43 3.48
N ILE A 148 -14.56 7.17 3.34
CA ILE A 148 -13.19 6.71 3.57
C ILE A 148 -12.53 6.50 2.21
N PHE A 149 -11.45 7.20 1.95
CA PHE A 149 -10.56 6.96 0.83
C PHE A 149 -9.47 6.01 1.25
N ALA A 150 -9.30 4.93 0.50
CA ALA A 150 -8.31 3.90 0.77
C ALA A 150 -7.32 3.75 -0.38
N TRP A 151 -6.06 3.60 -0.05
CA TRP A 151 -5.02 3.04 -0.88
C TRP A 151 -4.71 1.63 -0.41
N THR A 152 -4.62 0.69 -1.35
CA THR A 152 -4.19 -0.69 -1.09
C THR A 152 -3.12 -1.10 -2.07
N TRP A 153 -2.24 -2.03 -1.64
CA TRP A 153 -1.14 -2.51 -2.46
C TRP A 153 -0.79 -3.96 -2.13
N VAL A 154 -0.61 -4.75 -3.18
CA VAL A 154 0.01 -6.08 -3.15
C VAL A 154 1.35 -5.97 -3.88
N ASN A 155 2.43 -6.22 -3.17
CA ASN A 155 3.80 -6.08 -3.66
C ASN A 155 4.19 -7.19 -4.65
N ALA A 156 5.09 -6.86 -5.62
CA ALA A 156 5.54 -7.83 -6.61
C ALA A 156 6.58 -8.81 -6.06
N ILE A 157 7.49 -8.34 -5.20
CA ILE A 157 8.67 -9.09 -4.73
C ILE A 157 8.67 -9.15 -3.19
N GLY A 158 9.11 -10.27 -2.63
CA GLY A 158 9.30 -10.49 -1.20
C GLY A 158 8.13 -11.19 -0.52
N ASN A 159 7.94 -10.98 0.78
CA ASN A 159 6.85 -11.60 1.52
C ASN A 159 5.49 -11.27 0.92
N ARG A 160 4.53 -12.17 1.10
CA ARG A 160 3.17 -11.97 0.61
C ARG A 160 2.41 -11.10 1.58
N GLU A 161 2.27 -9.83 1.23
CA GLU A 161 1.80 -8.77 2.11
C GLU A 161 0.65 -8.00 1.48
N PHE A 162 -0.22 -7.45 2.33
CA PHE A 162 -1.29 -6.54 1.94
C PHE A 162 -1.11 -5.23 2.67
N TYR A 163 -0.98 -4.16 1.91
CA TYR A 163 -0.81 -2.81 2.46
C TYR A 163 -2.09 -2.02 2.31
N MET A 164 -2.42 -1.24 3.33
CA MET A 164 -3.60 -0.38 3.29
C MET A 164 -3.41 0.83 4.19
N ASN A 165 -3.65 2.03 3.62
CA ASN A 165 -3.80 3.25 4.38
C ASN A 165 -5.13 3.92 4.02
N CYS A 166 -5.78 4.57 4.99
CA CYS A 166 -7.08 5.18 4.83
C CYS A 166 -7.07 6.64 5.27
N ALA A 167 -7.85 7.46 4.57
CA ALA A 167 -8.05 8.88 4.86
C ALA A 167 -9.55 9.21 4.88
N ASP A 168 -9.97 10.06 5.81
CA ASP A 168 -11.36 10.51 5.91
C ASP A 168 -11.59 11.70 4.99
N VAL A 169 -12.48 11.59 4.01
CA VAL A 169 -12.73 12.62 3.00
C VAL A 169 -14.21 12.98 2.89
N ALA A 170 -14.48 14.22 2.50
CA ALA A 170 -15.82 14.64 2.09
C ALA A 170 -15.90 14.67 0.56
N ILE A 171 -17.07 14.31 0.01
CA ILE A 171 -17.33 14.31 -1.43
C ILE A 171 -18.57 15.14 -1.73
N LYS A 172 -18.39 16.15 -2.58
CA LYS A 172 -19.47 16.94 -3.15
C LYS A 172 -19.89 16.30 -4.46
N SER A 173 -21.19 15.98 -4.58
CA SER A 173 -21.76 15.36 -5.77
C SER A 173 -23.26 15.55 -5.80
N SER A 174 -23.84 15.47 -6.98
CA SER A 174 -25.29 15.34 -7.16
C SER A 174 -25.75 13.89 -7.27
N SER A 175 -24.82 12.94 -7.39
CA SER A 175 -25.13 11.52 -7.51
C SER A 175 -25.45 10.91 -6.14
N THR A 176 -26.35 9.94 -6.14
CA THR A 176 -26.76 9.21 -4.93
C THR A 176 -26.17 7.80 -4.83
N SER A 177 -25.70 7.28 -5.97
CA SER A 177 -25.12 5.93 -6.02
C SER A 177 -24.01 5.85 -7.06
N PHE A 178 -23.09 4.89 -6.87
CA PHE A 178 -22.02 4.56 -7.79
C PHE A 178 -21.85 3.05 -7.84
N THR A 179 -21.70 2.49 -9.05
CA THR A 179 -21.41 1.07 -9.27
C THR A 179 -20.02 0.94 -9.87
N GLY A 180 -19.15 0.22 -9.18
CA GLY A 180 -17.79 -0.05 -9.59
C GLY A 180 -17.31 -1.44 -9.12
N LYS A 181 -16.08 -1.79 -9.43
CA LYS A 181 -15.48 -3.03 -8.92
C LYS A 181 -15.35 -2.96 -7.40
N GLN A 182 -15.58 -4.07 -6.73
CA GLN A 182 -15.21 -4.23 -5.33
C GLN A 182 -13.68 -4.23 -5.22
N MET A 183 -13.14 -3.60 -4.19
CA MET A 183 -11.71 -3.60 -3.88
C MET A 183 -11.22 -5.03 -3.67
N THR A 184 -10.13 -5.38 -4.34
CA THR A 184 -9.45 -6.66 -4.13
C THR A 184 -8.69 -6.63 -2.81
N ILE A 185 -8.93 -7.64 -1.98
CA ILE A 185 -8.14 -7.92 -0.77
C ILE A 185 -7.45 -9.26 -1.02
N ALA A 186 -6.14 -9.31 -0.80
CA ALA A 186 -5.35 -10.52 -0.93
C ALA A 186 -4.26 -10.55 0.14
N ASN A 187 -3.62 -11.69 0.34
CA ASN A 187 -2.54 -11.87 1.33
C ASN A 187 -2.96 -11.45 2.75
N HIS A 188 -4.23 -11.58 3.07
CA HIS A 188 -4.84 -11.23 4.35
C HIS A 188 -5.80 -12.34 4.79
N GLN A 189 -6.08 -12.45 6.09
CA GLN A 189 -6.89 -13.55 6.63
C GLN A 189 -8.25 -13.66 5.93
N GLY A 190 -8.55 -14.86 5.44
CA GLY A 190 -9.83 -15.16 4.78
C GLY A 190 -9.90 -14.75 3.30
N TYR A 191 -8.81 -14.23 2.74
CA TYR A 191 -8.72 -13.79 1.36
C TYR A 191 -7.68 -14.60 0.57
N PRO A 192 -7.72 -14.61 -0.77
CA PRO A 192 -6.75 -15.31 -1.60
C PRO A 192 -5.31 -14.83 -1.35
N GLU A 193 -4.36 -15.73 -1.52
CA GLU A 193 -2.95 -15.37 -1.62
C GLU A 193 -2.59 -15.15 -3.08
N ILE A 194 -2.01 -13.99 -3.38
CA ILE A 194 -1.38 -13.69 -4.66
C ILE A 194 0.12 -13.99 -4.50
N PRO A 195 0.69 -14.97 -5.22
CA PRO A 195 2.08 -15.36 -5.05
C PRO A 195 3.05 -14.24 -5.48
N GLU A 196 4.33 -14.41 -5.17
CA GLU A 196 5.38 -13.52 -5.67
C GLU A 196 5.41 -13.53 -7.19
N PHE A 197 5.63 -12.35 -7.80
CA PHE A 197 5.46 -12.20 -9.26
C PHE A 197 6.56 -12.90 -10.05
N ASN A 198 7.78 -13.02 -9.48
CA ASN A 198 8.90 -13.68 -10.16
C ASN A 198 9.12 -13.20 -11.61
N GLY A 199 8.96 -11.88 -11.83
CA GLY A 199 9.06 -11.25 -13.14
C GLY A 199 7.80 -11.30 -14.01
N ASN A 200 6.77 -12.05 -13.61
CA ASN A 200 5.47 -12.05 -14.29
C ASN A 200 4.51 -11.05 -13.61
N TYR A 201 4.43 -9.85 -14.14
CA TYR A 201 3.59 -8.77 -13.60
C TYR A 201 2.08 -8.96 -13.84
N ASP A 202 1.67 -10.04 -14.50
CA ASP A 202 0.28 -10.45 -14.59
C ASP A 202 -0.16 -11.40 -13.45
N THR A 203 0.77 -11.77 -12.56
CA THR A 203 0.47 -12.67 -11.44
C THR A 203 -0.64 -12.09 -10.56
N GLY A 204 -1.76 -12.80 -10.43
CA GLY A 204 -2.91 -12.41 -9.62
C GLY A 204 -3.77 -11.29 -10.20
N ILE A 205 -3.51 -10.84 -11.44
CA ILE A 205 -4.26 -9.75 -12.09
C ILE A 205 -5.74 -10.09 -12.27
N GLU A 206 -6.08 -11.37 -12.38
CA GLU A 206 -7.44 -11.87 -12.51
C GLU A 206 -8.31 -11.49 -11.31
N HIS A 207 -7.76 -11.37 -10.10
CA HIS A 207 -8.47 -10.90 -8.91
C HIS A 207 -8.92 -9.44 -9.04
N TYR A 208 -8.20 -8.64 -9.83
CA TYR A 208 -8.51 -7.23 -10.10
C TYR A 208 -9.44 -7.06 -11.30
N ILE A 209 -9.21 -7.81 -12.37
CA ILE A 209 -10.00 -7.71 -13.60
C ILE A 209 -11.41 -8.26 -13.39
N ASN A 210 -11.52 -9.42 -12.72
CA ASN A 210 -12.76 -10.14 -12.49
C ASN A 210 -13.44 -9.80 -11.15
N ALA A 211 -12.96 -8.78 -10.43
CA ALA A 211 -13.57 -8.36 -9.17
C ALA A 211 -15.07 -8.07 -9.37
N PRO A 212 -15.94 -8.56 -8.46
CA PRO A 212 -17.38 -8.35 -8.58
C PRO A 212 -17.70 -6.86 -8.56
N LYS A 213 -18.77 -6.46 -9.25
CA LYS A 213 -19.29 -5.10 -9.15
C LYS A 213 -20.17 -4.95 -7.92
N ILE A 214 -19.98 -3.86 -7.19
CA ILE A 214 -20.83 -3.45 -6.08
C ILE A 214 -21.40 -2.06 -6.34
N THR A 215 -22.56 -1.78 -5.74
CA THR A 215 -23.16 -0.46 -5.75
C THR A 215 -23.09 0.14 -4.35
N VAL A 216 -22.52 1.33 -4.24
CA VAL A 216 -22.47 2.10 -3.00
C VAL A 216 -23.44 3.28 -3.10
N THR A 217 -24.03 3.67 -1.97
CA THR A 217 -24.93 4.81 -1.85
C THR A 217 -24.36 5.82 -0.86
N GLY A 218 -24.48 7.10 -1.16
CA GLY A 218 -24.00 8.16 -0.30
C GLY A 218 -25.02 8.52 0.78
N TYR A 219 -24.51 8.92 1.93
CA TYR A 219 -25.25 9.63 2.97
C TYR A 219 -24.73 11.07 3.01
N GLY A 220 -25.41 11.98 2.35
CA GLY A 220 -24.97 13.37 2.37
C GLY A 220 -26.01 14.31 1.79
N SER A 221 -26.05 15.51 2.35
CA SER A 221 -26.93 16.59 1.97
C SER A 221 -26.85 16.90 0.47
N VAL A 222 -28.01 16.99 -0.14
CA VAL A 222 -28.21 17.54 -1.48
C VAL A 222 -27.62 18.96 -1.53
N PRO A 223 -26.73 19.31 -2.45
CA PRO A 223 -26.26 20.67 -2.61
C PRO A 223 -27.33 21.49 -3.36
N GLY A 224 -27.77 22.51 -2.75
CA GLY A 224 -28.50 23.56 -3.47
C GLY A 224 -29.84 23.93 -2.88
N GLY A 225 -29.85 24.98 -2.11
CA GLY A 225 -31.06 25.66 -1.69
C GLY A 225 -30.98 26.22 -0.27
N GLY A 226 -30.64 27.53 -0.19
CA GLY A 226 -31.17 28.43 0.86
C GLY A 226 -30.91 28.10 2.31
N ASN A 227 -30.15 28.97 2.93
CA ASN A 227 -30.12 29.24 4.36
C ASN A 227 -31.52 29.06 4.99
N ASN A 228 -31.64 28.14 5.95
CA ASN A 228 -32.32 28.44 7.22
C ASN A 228 -32.16 27.27 8.23
N GLY A 229 -31.60 27.62 9.35
CA GLY A 229 -31.94 27.32 10.69
C GLY A 229 -32.12 25.86 11.16
N ASN A 230 -31.39 25.53 12.23
CA ASN A 230 -31.66 24.42 13.15
C ASN A 230 -31.69 22.99 12.56
N ASN A 231 -30.51 22.40 12.42
CA ASN A 231 -30.42 20.94 12.35
C ASN A 231 -29.99 20.37 13.69
N THR A 232 -30.95 20.08 14.53
CA THR A 232 -30.83 19.08 15.59
C THR A 232 -30.48 17.74 14.91
N LEU A 233 -29.36 17.18 15.27
CA LEU A 233 -28.94 15.86 14.82
C LEU A 233 -30.02 14.84 15.21
N ALA A 234 -30.66 14.23 14.22
CA ALA A 234 -31.55 13.10 14.43
C ALA A 234 -30.74 11.94 15.04
N PRO A 235 -31.25 11.25 16.06
CA PRO A 235 -30.56 10.10 16.63
C PRO A 235 -30.39 9.01 15.58
N VAL A 236 -29.20 8.48 15.49
CA VAL A 236 -28.85 7.32 14.68
C VAL A 236 -29.81 6.17 15.02
N PRO A 237 -30.50 5.53 14.05
CA PRO A 237 -31.32 4.37 14.36
C PRO A 237 -30.46 3.28 14.99
N HIS A 238 -30.84 2.86 16.17
CA HIS A 238 -30.23 1.75 16.88
C HIS A 238 -30.44 0.49 16.02
N VAL A 239 -29.36 -0.06 15.48
CA VAL A 239 -29.38 -1.39 14.86
C VAL A 239 -29.72 -2.38 15.96
N PRO A 240 -30.75 -3.23 15.82
CA PRO A 240 -31.06 -4.24 16.82
C PRO A 240 -29.83 -5.14 17.00
N GLN A 241 -29.34 -5.20 18.21
CA GLN A 241 -28.29 -6.16 18.57
C GLN A 241 -28.84 -7.56 18.36
N THR A 242 -28.14 -8.37 17.58
CA THR A 242 -28.37 -9.80 17.46
C THR A 242 -28.37 -10.39 18.86
N PRO A 243 -29.30 -11.31 19.20
CA PRO A 243 -29.37 -11.87 20.52
C PRO A 243 -28.05 -12.56 20.88
N THR A 244 -27.49 -12.16 21.99
CA THR A 244 -26.35 -12.81 22.64
C THR A 244 -26.69 -14.26 22.89
N VAL A 245 -26.08 -15.17 22.16
CA VAL A 245 -26.09 -16.60 22.51
C VAL A 245 -25.34 -16.70 23.82
N SER A 246 -26.09 -17.08 24.90
CA SER A 246 -25.50 -17.39 26.17
C SER A 246 -24.59 -18.61 26.04
N VAL A 247 -23.29 -18.38 26.19
CA VAL A 247 -22.31 -19.45 26.30
C VAL A 247 -22.54 -20.14 27.65
N PRO A 248 -22.69 -21.49 27.68
CA PRO A 248 -22.79 -22.23 28.95
C PRO A 248 -21.51 -21.99 29.80
N PRO A 249 -21.58 -22.04 31.13
CA PRO A 249 -20.43 -21.80 31.98
C PRO A 249 -19.31 -22.80 31.68
N VAL A 250 -18.12 -22.27 31.49
CA VAL A 250 -16.89 -23.05 31.33
C VAL A 250 -16.68 -23.87 32.60
N VAL A 251 -16.76 -25.17 32.48
CA VAL A 251 -16.39 -26.11 33.54
C VAL A 251 -14.90 -25.99 33.78
N LYS A 252 -14.53 -25.59 34.99
CA LYS A 252 -13.14 -25.48 35.43
C LYS A 252 -12.48 -26.85 35.31
N PRO A 253 -11.34 -27.01 34.60
CA PRO A 253 -10.67 -28.32 34.56
C PRO A 253 -10.14 -28.68 35.94
N THR A 254 -10.43 -29.89 36.34
CA THR A 254 -9.88 -30.56 37.54
C THR A 254 -8.34 -30.69 37.36
N PRO A 255 -7.53 -30.52 38.41
CA PRO A 255 -6.09 -30.71 38.31
C PRO A 255 -5.79 -32.16 37.92
N ILE A 256 -4.99 -32.31 36.89
CA ILE A 256 -4.45 -33.60 36.48
C ILE A 256 -3.31 -33.92 37.43
N GLU A 257 -3.39 -35.07 38.07
CA GLU A 257 -2.41 -35.67 38.94
C GLU A 257 -1.09 -35.91 38.14
N GLU A 258 0.02 -35.53 38.70
CA GLU A 258 1.34 -35.53 38.11
C GLU A 258 1.82 -36.98 37.90
N GLU A 259 1.72 -37.51 36.67
CA GLU A 259 2.33 -38.79 36.33
C GLU A 259 3.86 -38.65 36.20
N LYS A 260 4.55 -39.50 36.93
CA LYS A 260 6.02 -39.67 36.93
C LYS A 260 6.57 -39.95 35.54
N PRO A 261 7.70 -39.35 35.12
CA PRO A 261 8.27 -39.57 33.80
C PRO A 261 8.78 -41.00 33.63
N VAL A 262 8.23 -41.72 32.67
CA VAL A 262 8.79 -42.98 32.17
C VAL A 262 9.86 -42.66 31.16
N SER A 263 11.10 -42.91 31.55
CA SER A 263 12.28 -42.85 30.71
C SER A 263 12.31 -44.03 29.75
N ASN A 264 11.96 -43.83 28.49
CA ASN A 264 12.36 -44.70 27.40
C ASN A 264 12.67 -43.81 26.19
N VAL A 265 13.86 -43.25 26.17
CA VAL A 265 14.43 -42.58 25.00
C VAL A 265 15.09 -43.64 24.15
N VAL A 266 14.44 -43.99 23.03
CA VAL A 266 15.09 -44.72 21.94
C VAL A 266 15.90 -43.69 21.15
N PRO A 267 17.21 -43.90 20.93
CA PRO A 267 18.06 -42.96 20.19
C PRO A 267 17.65 -42.96 18.70
N VAL A 268 17.31 -41.80 18.22
CA VAL A 268 17.11 -41.55 16.78
C VAL A 268 18.51 -41.48 16.14
N PRO A 269 18.79 -42.22 15.05
CA PRO A 269 20.07 -42.15 14.37
C PRO A 269 20.27 -40.76 13.75
N SER A 270 21.38 -40.10 14.09
CA SER A 270 21.84 -38.86 13.51
C SER A 270 22.12 -39.05 12.02
N TYR A 271 21.30 -38.48 11.16
CA TYR A 271 21.58 -38.40 9.73
C TYR A 271 22.62 -37.31 9.49
N VAL A 272 23.83 -37.70 9.14
CA VAL A 272 24.88 -36.80 8.66
C VAL A 272 24.69 -36.67 7.13
N PRO A 273 24.34 -35.52 6.58
CA PRO A 273 24.27 -35.39 5.13
C PRO A 273 25.67 -35.46 4.51
N SER A 274 25.82 -36.31 3.50
CA SER A 274 27.03 -36.41 2.68
C SER A 274 27.31 -35.08 1.99
N PRO A 275 28.58 -34.65 1.82
CA PRO A 275 28.94 -33.43 1.14
C PRO A 275 28.52 -33.49 -0.34
N VAL A 276 27.77 -32.48 -0.78
CA VAL A 276 27.41 -32.29 -2.18
C VAL A 276 28.67 -31.90 -2.97
N PRO A 277 28.96 -32.54 -4.11
CA PRO A 277 30.10 -32.15 -4.94
C PRO A 277 29.92 -30.74 -5.49
N PRO A 278 30.99 -29.95 -5.66
CA PRO A 278 30.89 -28.59 -6.16
C PRO A 278 30.34 -28.55 -7.60
N VAL A 279 29.32 -27.75 -7.80
CA VAL A 279 28.77 -27.46 -9.13
C VAL A 279 29.80 -26.65 -9.90
N PRO A 280 30.18 -27.06 -11.13
CA PRO A 280 31.10 -26.25 -11.94
C PRO A 280 30.45 -24.91 -12.30
N SER A 281 31.14 -23.82 -12.05
CA SER A 281 30.72 -22.47 -12.44
C SER A 281 30.51 -22.38 -13.94
N PRO A 282 29.44 -21.78 -14.43
CA PRO A 282 29.25 -21.55 -15.86
C PRO A 282 30.33 -20.58 -16.37
N VAL A 283 31.05 -21.01 -17.38
CA VAL A 283 31.97 -20.15 -18.14
C VAL A 283 31.10 -19.22 -18.98
N VAL A 284 30.98 -17.96 -18.54
CA VAL A 284 30.32 -16.92 -19.32
C VAL A 284 31.31 -16.47 -20.39
N SER A 285 31.08 -16.89 -21.65
CA SER A 285 31.74 -16.31 -22.79
C SER A 285 31.21 -14.88 -23.03
N VAL A 286 32.00 -13.88 -22.72
CA VAL A 286 31.70 -12.47 -23.03
C VAL A 286 31.91 -12.26 -24.52
N PRO A 287 30.87 -11.80 -25.26
CA PRO A 287 31.07 -11.39 -26.66
C PRO A 287 31.99 -10.18 -26.72
N PRO A 288 32.81 -10.02 -27.81
CA PRO A 288 33.74 -8.91 -27.95
C PRO A 288 32.97 -7.57 -27.95
N VAL A 289 33.48 -6.62 -27.17
CA VAL A 289 32.99 -5.25 -27.12
C VAL A 289 33.22 -4.59 -28.48
N PRO A 290 32.20 -3.99 -29.12
CA PRO A 290 32.43 -3.23 -30.35
C PRO A 290 33.33 -2.02 -30.09
N GLN A 291 34.33 -1.85 -30.91
CA GLN A 291 35.27 -0.71 -30.89
C GLN A 291 34.51 0.58 -31.21
N PRO A 292 34.74 1.70 -30.51
CA PRO A 292 34.03 2.94 -30.76
C PRO A 292 34.43 3.49 -32.16
N THR A 293 33.42 3.64 -33.01
CA THR A 293 33.54 4.37 -34.27
C THR A 293 33.54 5.88 -33.97
N SER A 294 34.38 6.60 -34.71
CA SER A 294 34.61 8.05 -34.61
C SER A 294 33.29 8.86 -34.62
N PRO A 295 33.26 10.03 -33.95
CA PRO A 295 32.04 10.84 -33.85
C PRO A 295 31.69 11.44 -35.24
N PRO A 296 30.37 11.55 -35.55
CA PRO A 296 29.92 12.21 -36.74
C PRO A 296 30.13 13.73 -36.65
N THR A 297 30.65 14.29 -37.73
CA THR A 297 30.81 15.73 -37.94
C THR A 297 29.47 16.46 -37.99
N ASN A 298 29.44 17.60 -37.34
CA ASN A 298 28.47 18.67 -37.27
C ASN A 298 27.47 18.72 -38.44
N SER A 299 26.20 18.52 -38.20
CA SER A 299 25.11 18.99 -39.04
C SER A 299 24.02 19.58 -38.18
N GLY A 300 23.52 20.73 -38.55
CA GLY A 300 22.72 21.70 -37.85
C GLY A 300 21.57 21.16 -36.99
N CYS A 301 21.39 21.79 -35.86
CA CYS A 301 20.32 21.61 -34.90
C CYS A 301 18.94 21.87 -35.51
N THR A 302 18.00 20.95 -35.31
CA THR A 302 16.59 21.18 -35.65
C THR A 302 15.88 21.71 -34.40
N HIS A 303 15.09 22.75 -34.53
CA HIS A 303 14.36 23.40 -33.47
C HIS A 303 13.52 22.35 -32.64
N GLY A 304 13.74 22.28 -31.32
CA GLY A 304 13.04 21.35 -30.40
C GLY A 304 13.78 20.04 -30.11
N THR A 305 14.99 19.80 -30.62
CA THR A 305 15.80 18.62 -30.30
C THR A 305 16.78 18.88 -29.15
N GLN A 306 17.02 17.91 -28.32
CA GLN A 306 18.02 17.93 -27.24
C GLN A 306 19.25 17.10 -27.69
N THR A 307 20.44 17.67 -27.56
CA THR A 307 21.69 16.96 -27.80
C THR A 307 22.59 17.04 -26.58
N CYS A 308 23.29 15.94 -26.25
CA CYS A 308 24.27 15.93 -25.16
C CYS A 308 25.49 16.80 -25.52
N ASN A 309 26.02 17.52 -24.53
CA ASN A 309 27.32 18.21 -24.67
C ASN A 309 28.44 17.19 -24.87
N ALA A 310 29.49 17.61 -25.55
CA ALA A 310 30.65 16.76 -25.89
C ALA A 310 31.42 16.24 -24.65
N ASP A 311 31.21 16.85 -23.48
CA ASP A 311 31.80 16.49 -22.18
C ASP A 311 30.92 15.55 -21.36
N GLY A 312 29.70 15.21 -21.82
CA GLY A 312 28.75 14.36 -21.11
C GLY A 312 28.09 14.99 -19.87
N ALA A 313 28.37 16.28 -19.57
CA ALA A 313 27.95 16.95 -18.34
C ALA A 313 26.64 17.76 -18.47
N GLY A 314 25.96 17.70 -19.61
CA GLY A 314 24.71 18.43 -19.84
C GLY A 314 24.14 18.23 -21.25
N PHE A 315 22.98 18.85 -21.53
CA PHE A 315 22.33 18.83 -22.84
C PHE A 315 22.06 20.25 -23.33
N LYS A 316 22.05 20.41 -24.65
CA LYS A 316 21.73 21.65 -25.33
C LYS A 316 20.38 21.53 -26.03
N VAL A 317 19.52 22.50 -25.84
CA VAL A 317 18.24 22.61 -26.55
C VAL A 317 18.39 23.55 -27.70
N CYS A 318 17.97 23.16 -28.86
CA CYS A 318 17.99 23.97 -30.08
C CYS A 318 16.63 24.63 -30.32
#